data_b0f52638d08659433310218c0a2bfc0e
#
_entry.id   b0f52638d08659433310218c0a2bfc0e
#
_cell.length_a   1.000
_cell.length_b   1.000
_cell.length_c   1.000
_cell.angle_alpha   90.00
_cell.angle_beta   90.00
_cell.angle_gamma   90.00
#
_symmetry.space_group_name_H-M   'P 1'
#
loop_
_entity.id
_entity.type
_entity.pdbx_description
1 polymer ?
#
loop_
_entity_poly.entity_id
_entity_poly.type
_entity_poly.pdbx_seq_one_letter_code
_entity_poly.pdbx_strand_id
1 'polypeptide(L)'
;HIDGTNSEQLTFKNILVQGVAGSGKTTVAMHRISYILYNYKERFTSNEFCIIGGNDLLLSYITSGLPELDVTDVKQKRMDAMLTHLLKKEWTKRQKLVEPLPDAAVRSHMDFMLRLELWLLRLREKKVCAKELADKELGVVLSKSGIERLREENPEYSIYRLLVTLDERVKTRLKFLTPEGEKDYFLKKCREYKNYYKNQAVETSIYALYQEFLTDYVREFPQAADLAFHAKKAAAGEYDIYDVAAMVLIYYRVKQKKEDEEFGQIFIDEAQDFGVTLYYVLRKVLPACYFTIMGDVSQNINYETGMNDWEDMRKWVLTGARDTFRLLRKSYRNTIEISAYAGKILE
;
A
#
# COMPACT_ATOMS: atom_id res chain seq x y z
N HIS A 1 15.84 -21.05 20.81
CA HIS A 1 16.15 -19.98 21.76
C HIS A 1 15.86 -18.66 21.10
N ILE A 2 14.68 -18.12 21.35
CA ILE A 2 14.38 -16.71 21.17
C ILE A 2 14.84 -16.09 22.47
N ASP A 3 16.03 -15.47 22.44
CA ASP A 3 16.57 -14.76 23.58
C ASP A 3 15.55 -13.76 24.11
N GLY A 4 15.38 -13.71 25.45
CA GLY A 4 14.38 -12.96 26.18
C GLY A 4 14.44 -11.43 26.07
N THR A 5 14.71 -10.92 24.90
CA THR A 5 14.62 -9.51 24.58
C THR A 5 13.17 -9.17 24.22
N ASN A 6 12.48 -8.57 25.19
CA ASN A 6 11.20 -7.89 25.08
C ASN A 6 10.25 -8.38 23.97
N SER A 7 9.37 -9.31 24.34
CA SER A 7 8.32 -9.87 23.47
C SER A 7 7.46 -8.81 22.77
N GLU A 8 7.23 -7.66 23.41
CA GLU A 8 6.57 -6.50 22.81
C GLU A 8 7.30 -5.94 21.59
N GLN A 9 8.65 -5.88 21.62
CA GLN A 9 9.43 -5.36 20.49
C GLN A 9 9.34 -6.25 19.25
N LEU A 10 9.03 -7.53 19.38
CA LEU A 10 8.86 -8.45 18.24
C LEU A 10 7.48 -8.35 17.59
N THR A 11 6.45 -8.00 18.34
CA THR A 11 5.05 -7.97 17.86
C THR A 11 4.78 -6.76 16.98
N PHE A 12 5.36 -5.61 17.33
CA PHE A 12 5.09 -4.30 16.70
C PHE A 12 6.22 -3.87 15.76
N LYS A 13 6.56 -4.72 14.79
CA LYS A 13 7.56 -4.45 13.76
C LYS A 13 7.33 -5.27 12.50
N ASN A 14 7.87 -4.82 11.40
CA ASN A 14 7.92 -5.60 10.18
C ASN A 14 9.09 -6.60 10.24
N ILE A 15 8.85 -7.79 9.76
CA ILE A 15 9.84 -8.87 9.73
C ILE A 15 9.89 -9.45 8.34
N LEU A 16 11.10 -9.55 7.80
CA LEU A 16 11.41 -10.33 6.61
C LEU A 16 12.18 -11.59 7.01
N VAL A 17 11.67 -12.74 6.62
CA VAL A 17 12.25 -14.05 6.93
C VAL A 17 12.67 -14.71 5.63
N GLN A 18 13.97 -14.82 5.41
CA GLN A 18 14.55 -15.69 4.38
C GLN A 18 14.72 -17.08 4.97
N GLY A 19 14.26 -18.10 4.27
CA GLY A 19 14.49 -19.48 4.69
C GLY A 19 14.39 -20.44 3.51
N VAL A 20 15.32 -21.40 3.47
CA VAL A 20 15.33 -22.44 2.44
C VAL A 20 14.07 -23.31 2.49
N ALA A 21 13.82 -24.08 1.41
CA ALA A 21 12.73 -25.04 1.39
C ALA A 21 12.73 -25.94 2.61
N GLY A 22 11.56 -26.12 3.26
CA GLY A 22 11.45 -26.97 4.45
C GLY A 22 12.09 -26.39 5.72
N SER A 23 12.48 -25.10 5.76
CA SER A 23 13.01 -24.44 6.96
C SER A 23 11.94 -24.10 8.02
N GLY A 24 10.66 -24.35 7.75
CA GLY A 24 9.56 -24.07 8.66
C GLY A 24 9.07 -22.63 8.65
N LYS A 25 9.29 -21.84 7.58
CA LYS A 25 8.79 -20.47 7.42
C LYS A 25 7.30 -20.36 7.78
N THR A 26 6.47 -21.14 7.12
CA THR A 26 5.02 -21.17 7.32
C THR A 26 4.63 -21.55 8.76
N THR A 27 5.34 -22.53 9.36
CA THR A 27 5.14 -22.94 10.75
C THR A 27 5.46 -21.78 11.71
N VAL A 28 6.55 -21.07 11.47
CA VAL A 28 6.93 -19.87 12.25
C VAL A 28 5.84 -18.80 12.14
N ALA A 29 5.25 -18.59 10.97
CA ALA A 29 4.15 -17.64 10.80
C ALA A 29 2.91 -18.04 11.61
N MET A 30 2.49 -19.30 11.53
CA MET A 30 1.32 -19.80 12.27
C MET A 30 1.51 -19.65 13.79
N HIS A 31 2.66 -20.05 14.32
CA HIS A 31 2.97 -19.85 15.73
C HIS A 31 3.05 -18.38 16.12
N ARG A 32 3.54 -17.50 15.23
CA ARG A 32 3.57 -16.07 15.49
C ARG A 32 2.15 -15.49 15.53
N ILE A 33 1.25 -15.89 14.65
CA ILE A 33 -0.16 -15.47 14.67
C ILE A 33 -0.79 -15.87 16.01
N SER A 34 -0.70 -17.15 16.38
CA SER A 34 -1.23 -17.66 17.66
C SER A 34 -0.62 -16.90 18.87
N TYR A 35 0.69 -16.71 18.88
CA TYR A 35 1.37 -15.98 19.93
C TYR A 35 0.85 -14.53 20.07
N ILE A 36 0.69 -13.80 18.97
CA ILE A 36 0.21 -12.42 19.00
C ILE A 36 -1.23 -12.38 19.51
N LEU A 37 -2.12 -13.24 18.97
CA LEU A 37 -3.53 -13.29 19.37
C LEU A 37 -3.71 -13.70 20.84
N TYR A 38 -2.87 -14.60 21.33
CA TYR A 38 -2.93 -15.02 22.74
C TYR A 38 -2.46 -13.93 23.70
N ASN A 39 -1.30 -13.31 23.42
CA ASN A 39 -0.67 -12.37 24.36
C ASN A 39 -1.19 -10.93 24.22
N TYR A 40 -1.80 -10.57 23.09
CA TYR A 40 -2.26 -9.21 22.80
C TYR A 40 -3.72 -9.15 22.35
N LYS A 41 -4.55 -10.05 22.89
CA LYS A 41 -5.99 -10.17 22.59
C LYS A 41 -6.82 -8.90 22.86
N GLU A 42 -6.33 -8.00 23.73
CA GLU A 42 -6.96 -6.71 23.99
C GLU A 42 -6.67 -5.67 22.90
N ARG A 43 -5.63 -5.89 22.11
CA ARG A 43 -5.17 -4.97 21.07
C ARG A 43 -5.49 -5.44 19.65
N PHE A 44 -5.52 -6.75 19.43
CA PHE A 44 -5.80 -7.35 18.13
C PHE A 44 -6.89 -8.41 18.25
N THR A 45 -7.76 -8.40 17.25
CA THR A 45 -8.74 -9.46 17.02
C THR A 45 -8.33 -10.27 15.79
N SER A 46 -8.74 -11.54 15.70
CA SER A 46 -8.33 -12.43 14.60
C SER A 46 -8.74 -11.90 13.22
N ASN A 47 -9.83 -11.16 13.12
CA ASN A 47 -10.31 -10.57 11.87
C ASN A 47 -9.45 -9.38 11.36
N GLU A 48 -8.53 -8.86 12.17
CA GLU A 48 -7.53 -7.86 11.74
C GLU A 48 -6.27 -8.52 11.17
N PHE A 49 -6.18 -9.86 11.22
CA PHE A 49 -5.09 -10.62 10.63
C PHE A 49 -5.44 -11.04 9.21
N CYS A 50 -4.48 -10.96 8.32
CA CYS A 50 -4.61 -11.45 6.96
C CYS A 50 -3.38 -12.27 6.57
N ILE A 51 -3.61 -13.44 5.99
CA ILE A 51 -2.57 -14.26 5.37
C ILE A 51 -2.68 -14.08 3.86
N ILE A 52 -1.57 -13.72 3.24
CA ILE A 52 -1.45 -13.61 1.79
C ILE A 52 -0.56 -14.74 1.29
N GLY A 53 -1.08 -15.53 0.34
CA GLY A 53 -0.35 -16.58 -0.35
C GLY A 53 -0.38 -16.41 -1.86
N GLY A 54 0.51 -17.10 -2.56
CA GLY A 54 0.58 -17.10 -4.02
C GLY A 54 -0.59 -17.83 -4.69
N ASN A 55 -1.17 -18.83 -3.99
CA ASN A 55 -2.29 -19.62 -4.50
C ASN A 55 -3.20 -20.16 -3.38
N ASP A 56 -4.39 -20.63 -3.76
CA ASP A 56 -5.42 -21.09 -2.82
C ASP A 56 -5.03 -22.39 -2.09
N LEU A 57 -4.20 -23.25 -2.70
CA LEU A 57 -3.74 -24.50 -2.06
C LEU A 57 -2.81 -24.18 -0.88
N LEU A 58 -1.90 -23.24 -1.04
CA LEU A 58 -1.02 -22.80 0.04
C LEU A 58 -1.83 -22.15 1.17
N LEU A 59 -2.80 -21.30 0.83
CA LEU A 59 -3.69 -20.67 1.81
C LEU A 59 -4.47 -21.72 2.60
N SER A 60 -5.06 -22.73 1.94
CA SER A 60 -5.80 -23.81 2.59
C SER A 60 -4.93 -24.65 3.52
N TYR A 61 -3.67 -24.91 3.14
CA TYR A 61 -2.71 -25.62 3.98
C TYR A 61 -2.38 -24.83 5.26
N ILE A 62 -2.09 -23.55 5.14
CA ILE A 62 -1.78 -22.69 6.30
C ILE A 62 -2.98 -22.67 7.26
N THR A 63 -4.17 -22.50 6.72
CA THR A 63 -5.38 -22.39 7.55
C THR A 63 -5.85 -23.68 8.18
N SER A 64 -5.54 -24.83 7.59
CA SER A 64 -5.85 -26.12 8.22
C SER A 64 -5.08 -26.35 9.53
N GLY A 65 -3.93 -25.70 9.71
CA GLY A 65 -3.12 -25.78 10.94
C GLY A 65 -3.47 -24.75 12.01
N LEU A 66 -4.17 -23.67 11.68
CA LEU A 66 -4.50 -22.61 12.65
C LEU A 66 -5.46 -23.05 13.76
N PRO A 67 -6.53 -23.88 13.50
CA PRO A 67 -7.42 -24.37 14.54
C PRO A 67 -6.70 -25.20 15.62
N GLU A 68 -5.64 -25.93 15.26
CA GLU A 68 -4.81 -26.67 16.22
C GLU A 68 -4.06 -25.73 17.20
N LEU A 69 -3.97 -24.44 16.84
CA LEU A 69 -3.37 -23.37 17.63
C LEU A 69 -4.42 -22.42 18.25
N ASP A 70 -5.68 -22.86 18.37
CA ASP A 70 -6.82 -22.07 18.87
C ASP A 70 -7.04 -20.74 18.10
N VAL A 71 -6.72 -20.72 16.80
CA VAL A 71 -6.85 -19.52 15.97
C VAL A 71 -7.94 -19.74 14.92
N THR A 72 -8.97 -18.92 14.95
CA THR A 72 -10.08 -18.89 13.98
C THR A 72 -10.22 -17.49 13.37
N ASP A 73 -10.99 -17.40 12.28
CA ASP A 73 -11.42 -16.12 11.66
C ASP A 73 -10.30 -15.23 11.11
N VAL A 74 -9.11 -15.80 10.85
CA VAL A 74 -8.03 -15.08 10.15
C VAL A 74 -8.39 -14.98 8.66
N LYS A 75 -8.35 -13.75 8.13
CA LYS A 75 -8.61 -13.49 6.71
C LYS A 75 -7.54 -14.12 5.83
N GLN A 76 -7.96 -14.62 4.68
CA GLN A 76 -7.08 -15.20 3.68
C GLN A 76 -7.34 -14.52 2.35
N LYS A 77 -6.29 -14.14 1.68
CA LYS A 77 -6.38 -13.50 0.36
C LYS A 77 -5.20 -13.90 -0.51
N ARG A 78 -5.43 -13.98 -1.81
CA ARG A 78 -4.35 -13.91 -2.78
C ARG A 78 -3.87 -12.46 -2.85
N MET A 79 -2.65 -12.23 -3.35
CA MET A 79 -2.10 -10.88 -3.49
C MET A 79 -2.95 -9.98 -4.39
N ASP A 80 -3.43 -10.52 -5.51
CA ASP A 80 -4.33 -9.82 -6.44
C ASP A 80 -5.68 -9.45 -5.79
N ALA A 81 -6.25 -10.38 -5.02
CA ALA A 81 -7.48 -10.17 -4.27
C ALA A 81 -7.30 -9.12 -3.14
N MET A 82 -6.11 -9.07 -2.52
CA MET A 82 -5.78 -8.04 -1.54
C MET A 82 -5.72 -6.66 -2.17
N LEU A 83 -5.02 -6.51 -3.29
CA LEU A 83 -4.89 -5.23 -3.98
C LEU A 83 -6.23 -4.73 -4.54
N THR A 84 -7.02 -5.61 -5.16
CA THR A 84 -8.37 -5.23 -5.64
C THR A 84 -9.32 -4.88 -4.51
N HIS A 85 -9.21 -5.54 -3.35
CA HIS A 85 -9.95 -5.19 -2.14
C HIS A 85 -9.62 -3.76 -1.66
N LEU A 86 -8.35 -3.36 -1.71
CA LEU A 86 -7.92 -2.01 -1.34
C LEU A 86 -8.46 -0.93 -2.27
N LEU A 87 -8.79 -1.23 -3.52
CA LEU A 87 -9.48 -0.31 -4.44
C LEU A 87 -10.96 -0.07 -4.07
N LYS A 88 -11.52 -0.90 -3.20
CA LYS A 88 -12.90 -0.75 -2.69
C LYS A 88 -13.92 -0.67 -3.84
N LYS A 89 -14.71 0.41 -3.86
CA LYS A 89 -15.74 0.63 -4.88
C LYS A 89 -15.21 1.00 -6.27
N GLU A 90 -13.94 1.35 -6.36
CA GLU A 90 -13.32 1.68 -7.65
C GLU A 90 -13.15 0.43 -8.51
N TRP A 91 -12.85 -0.74 -7.92
CA TRP A 91 -12.78 -2.01 -8.66
C TRP A 91 -14.19 -2.60 -8.83
N THR A 92 -14.62 -2.73 -10.07
CA THR A 92 -15.97 -3.21 -10.42
C THR A 92 -15.88 -4.37 -11.43
N LYS A 93 -17.03 -4.95 -11.77
CA LYS A 93 -17.13 -6.02 -12.79
C LYS A 93 -16.71 -5.60 -14.21
N ARG A 94 -16.49 -4.31 -14.43
CA ARG A 94 -16.03 -3.78 -15.75
C ARG A 94 -14.53 -3.99 -15.95
N GLN A 95 -13.78 -4.09 -14.86
CA GLN A 95 -12.34 -4.31 -14.88
C GLN A 95 -12.06 -5.82 -14.88
N LYS A 96 -11.05 -6.21 -15.63
CA LYS A 96 -10.58 -7.59 -15.71
C LYS A 96 -9.15 -7.66 -15.21
N LEU A 97 -8.91 -8.59 -14.30
CA LEU A 97 -7.55 -8.96 -13.93
C LEU A 97 -7.03 -9.95 -14.97
N VAL A 98 -5.85 -9.67 -15.49
CA VAL A 98 -5.15 -10.51 -16.48
C VAL A 98 -3.78 -10.92 -15.97
N GLU A 99 -3.21 -11.97 -16.53
CA GLU A 99 -1.84 -12.36 -16.22
C GLU A 99 -0.84 -11.29 -16.67
N PRO A 100 0.25 -11.10 -15.92
CA PRO A 100 1.29 -10.16 -16.29
C PRO A 100 1.87 -10.43 -17.67
N LEU A 101 2.03 -9.38 -18.46
CA LEU A 101 2.69 -9.43 -19.75
C LEU A 101 4.21 -9.21 -19.59
N PRO A 102 5.04 -9.46 -20.61
CA PRO A 102 6.49 -9.24 -20.55
C PRO A 102 6.89 -7.83 -20.09
N ASP A 103 6.12 -6.79 -20.44
CA ASP A 103 6.32 -5.42 -19.99
C ASP A 103 6.06 -5.20 -18.48
N ALA A 104 5.49 -6.19 -17.79
CA ALA A 104 5.34 -6.18 -16.34
C ALA A 104 6.71 -6.09 -15.62
N ALA A 105 7.79 -6.55 -16.23
CA ALA A 105 9.14 -6.37 -15.73
C ALA A 105 9.46 -4.90 -15.42
N VAL A 106 9.05 -3.95 -16.28
CA VAL A 106 9.24 -2.51 -16.03
C VAL A 106 8.43 -2.05 -14.82
N ARG A 107 7.19 -2.51 -14.68
CA ARG A 107 6.25 -2.06 -13.64
C ARG A 107 6.48 -2.74 -12.28
N SER A 108 7.16 -3.88 -12.27
CA SER A 108 7.57 -4.58 -11.04
C SER A 108 8.76 -3.92 -10.33
N HIS A 109 9.52 -3.06 -11.03
CA HIS A 109 10.68 -2.37 -10.48
C HIS A 109 10.33 -1.03 -9.82
N MET A 110 11.14 -0.66 -8.84
CA MET A 110 10.92 0.55 -8.04
C MET A 110 10.99 1.84 -8.85
N ASP A 111 11.77 1.91 -9.92
CA ASP A 111 11.87 3.11 -10.76
C ASP A 111 10.51 3.56 -11.30
N PHE A 112 9.69 2.62 -11.77
CA PHE A 112 8.34 2.91 -12.22
C PHE A 112 7.48 3.49 -11.09
N MET A 113 7.52 2.87 -9.92
CA MET A 113 6.71 3.29 -8.77
C MET A 113 7.17 4.65 -8.22
N LEU A 114 8.49 4.91 -8.17
CA LEU A 114 9.02 6.21 -7.76
C LEU A 114 8.63 7.34 -8.72
N ARG A 115 8.56 7.06 -10.03
CA ARG A 115 8.08 8.02 -11.02
C ARG A 115 6.59 8.29 -10.87
N LEU A 116 5.80 7.26 -10.55
CA LEU A 116 4.39 7.44 -10.21
C LEU A 116 4.23 8.33 -8.96
N GLU A 117 5.02 8.13 -7.91
CA GLU A 117 4.99 9.01 -6.71
C GLU A 117 5.33 10.45 -7.07
N LEU A 118 6.37 10.69 -7.89
CA LEU A 118 6.73 12.04 -8.34
C LEU A 118 5.62 12.69 -9.18
N TRP A 119 4.98 11.91 -10.06
CA TRP A 119 3.85 12.37 -10.84
C TRP A 119 2.66 12.73 -9.95
N LEU A 120 2.37 11.91 -8.93
CA LEU A 120 1.31 12.17 -7.96
C LEU A 120 1.59 13.40 -7.09
N LEU A 121 2.85 13.68 -6.75
CA LEU A 121 3.23 14.92 -6.07
C LEU A 121 2.94 16.15 -6.94
N ARG A 122 3.30 16.14 -8.22
CA ARG A 122 2.96 17.22 -9.17
C ARG A 122 1.45 17.40 -9.31
N LEU A 123 0.71 16.29 -9.39
CA LEU A 123 -0.75 16.33 -9.42
C LEU A 123 -1.34 16.96 -8.16
N ARG A 124 -0.79 16.62 -6.99
CA ARG A 124 -1.19 17.19 -5.69
C ARG A 124 -0.96 18.71 -5.65
N GLU A 125 0.18 19.18 -6.11
CA GLU A 125 0.47 20.62 -6.20
C GLU A 125 -0.49 21.35 -7.14
N LYS A 126 -0.80 20.75 -8.28
CA LYS A 126 -1.75 21.28 -9.26
C LYS A 126 -3.18 21.33 -8.71
N LYS A 127 -3.63 20.27 -8.03
CA LYS A 127 -5.01 20.15 -7.52
C LYS A 127 -5.23 20.91 -6.20
N VAL A 128 -4.23 21.00 -5.35
CA VAL A 128 -4.26 21.78 -4.11
C VAL A 128 -3.39 23.04 -4.30
N CYS A 129 -3.80 23.86 -5.26
CA CYS A 129 -3.06 25.07 -5.61
C CYS A 129 -3.08 26.06 -4.45
N ALA A 130 -1.91 26.54 -4.06
CA ALA A 130 -1.75 27.56 -3.01
C ALA A 130 -2.08 28.96 -3.55
N LYS A 131 -3.38 29.23 -3.72
CA LYS A 131 -3.92 30.53 -4.10
C LYS A 131 -4.68 31.12 -2.94
N GLU A 132 -4.37 32.38 -2.59
CA GLU A 132 -5.09 33.11 -1.54
C GLU A 132 -6.60 33.13 -1.82
N LEU A 133 -7.39 32.86 -0.78
CA LEU A 133 -8.83 33.02 -0.78
C LEU A 133 -9.19 34.27 0.03
N ALA A 134 -9.71 35.29 -0.64
CA ALA A 134 -10.18 36.50 -0.01
C ALA A 134 -11.69 36.70 -0.24
N ASP A 135 -12.40 37.12 0.79
CA ASP A 135 -13.78 37.58 0.74
C ASP A 135 -13.81 39.11 0.60
N LYS A 136 -14.77 39.65 -0.13
CA LYS A 136 -14.89 41.07 -0.39
C LYS A 136 -15.13 41.91 0.86
N GLU A 137 -15.81 41.35 1.86
CA GLU A 137 -16.21 42.06 3.08
C GLU A 137 -15.30 41.69 4.26
N LEU A 138 -14.87 40.40 4.33
CA LEU A 138 -14.10 39.87 5.45
C LEU A 138 -12.57 39.89 5.23
N GLY A 139 -12.13 40.24 4.02
CA GLY A 139 -10.70 40.19 3.67
C GLY A 139 -10.16 38.78 3.47
N VAL A 140 -8.89 38.55 3.84
CA VAL A 140 -8.21 37.26 3.62
C VAL A 140 -8.79 36.17 4.53
N VAL A 141 -9.47 35.21 3.92
CA VAL A 141 -10.00 33.99 4.58
C VAL A 141 -8.93 32.94 4.73
N LEU A 142 -8.20 32.61 3.66
CA LEU A 142 -7.04 31.74 3.72
C LEU A 142 -5.88 32.35 2.92
N SER A 143 -4.72 32.48 3.55
CA SER A 143 -3.52 32.95 2.89
C SER A 143 -2.84 31.85 2.08
N LYS A 144 -2.08 32.24 1.06
CA LYS A 144 -1.24 31.34 0.28
C LYS A 144 -0.34 30.46 1.18
N SER A 145 0.38 31.11 2.11
CA SER A 145 1.28 30.43 3.05
C SER A 145 0.56 29.44 3.98
N GLY A 146 -0.70 29.71 4.35
CA GLY A 146 -1.52 28.83 5.16
C GLY A 146 -1.92 27.53 4.41
N ILE A 147 -2.13 27.62 3.10
CA ILE A 147 -2.41 26.48 2.23
C ILE A 147 -1.14 25.66 2.00
N GLU A 148 0.00 26.33 1.71
CA GLU A 148 1.30 25.68 1.55
C GLU A 148 1.70 24.91 2.81
N ARG A 149 1.61 25.52 3.98
CA ARG A 149 1.90 24.88 5.27
C ARG A 149 1.02 23.65 5.51
N LEU A 150 -0.31 23.74 5.26
CA LEU A 150 -1.18 22.59 5.40
C LEU A 150 -0.71 21.42 4.54
N ARG A 151 -0.30 21.68 3.32
CA ARG A 151 0.17 20.66 2.37
C ARG A 151 1.49 20.03 2.82
N GLU A 152 2.41 20.84 3.34
CA GLU A 152 3.73 20.40 3.81
C GLU A 152 3.67 19.62 5.14
N GLU A 153 2.84 20.07 6.08
CA GLU A 153 2.66 19.42 7.38
C GLU A 153 1.91 18.09 7.30
N ASN A 154 1.22 17.81 6.18
CA ASN A 154 0.40 16.61 6.00
C ASN A 154 0.78 15.86 4.71
N PRO A 155 2.02 15.34 4.59
CA PRO A 155 2.49 14.65 3.40
C PRO A 155 1.67 13.37 3.09
N GLU A 156 1.10 12.74 4.13
CA GLU A 156 0.34 11.50 4.03
C GLU A 156 -1.13 11.72 3.61
N TYR A 157 -1.63 12.97 3.67
CA TYR A 157 -3.03 13.23 3.30
C TYR A 157 -3.22 13.08 1.79
N SER A 158 -4.31 12.41 1.42
CA SER A 158 -4.78 12.39 0.04
C SER A 158 -5.18 13.81 -0.41
N ILE A 159 -5.25 14.02 -1.72
CA ILE A 159 -5.77 15.29 -2.28
C ILE A 159 -7.17 15.57 -1.71
N TYR A 160 -8.05 14.57 -1.66
CA TYR A 160 -9.39 14.71 -1.09
C TYR A 160 -9.37 15.18 0.38
N ARG A 161 -8.53 14.57 1.23
CA ARG A 161 -8.42 14.98 2.66
C ARG A 161 -7.92 16.42 2.80
N LEU A 162 -6.94 16.82 1.99
CA LEU A 162 -6.45 18.21 2.00
C LEU A 162 -7.55 19.20 1.64
N LEU A 163 -8.33 18.92 0.58
CA LEU A 163 -9.41 19.82 0.16
C LEU A 163 -10.53 19.92 1.21
N VAL A 164 -10.89 18.82 1.84
CA VAL A 164 -11.85 18.81 2.96
C VAL A 164 -11.31 19.62 4.14
N THR A 165 -10.05 19.43 4.50
CA THR A 165 -9.41 20.19 5.60
C THR A 165 -9.34 21.69 5.29
N LEU A 166 -9.11 22.07 4.03
CA LEU A 166 -9.18 23.47 3.62
C LEU A 166 -10.59 24.04 3.80
N ASP A 167 -11.62 23.32 3.42
CA ASP A 167 -13.02 23.76 3.63
C ASP A 167 -13.35 23.91 5.13
N GLU A 168 -12.85 23.04 6.00
CA GLU A 168 -12.97 23.17 7.45
C GLU A 168 -12.23 24.41 7.98
N ARG A 169 -11.03 24.67 7.49
CA ARG A 169 -10.25 25.89 7.83
C ARG A 169 -10.98 27.15 7.36
N VAL A 170 -11.58 27.15 6.17
CA VAL A 170 -12.42 28.26 5.69
C VAL A 170 -13.56 28.52 6.67
N LYS A 171 -14.31 27.48 7.05
CA LYS A 171 -15.43 27.60 8.01
C LYS A 171 -14.95 28.18 9.37
N THR A 172 -13.84 27.68 9.89
CA THR A 172 -13.27 28.16 11.15
C THR A 172 -12.83 29.63 11.04
N ARG A 173 -12.21 30.00 9.92
CA ARG A 173 -11.75 31.37 9.69
C ARG A 173 -12.91 32.33 9.51
N LEU A 174 -13.97 31.94 8.79
CA LEU A 174 -15.20 32.74 8.67
C LEU A 174 -15.83 33.01 10.03
N LYS A 175 -15.84 32.02 10.94
CA LYS A 175 -16.32 32.21 12.31
C LYS A 175 -15.51 33.27 13.07
N PHE A 176 -14.20 33.26 12.89
CA PHE A 176 -13.29 34.22 13.54
C PHE A 176 -13.41 35.64 12.96
N LEU A 177 -13.63 35.77 11.64
CA LEU A 177 -13.72 37.05 10.95
C LEU A 177 -15.10 37.69 11.08
N THR A 178 -16.14 36.92 11.40
CA THR A 178 -17.49 37.44 11.59
C THR A 178 -17.61 38.16 12.95
N PRO A 179 -18.18 39.38 13.01
CA PRO A 179 -18.41 40.08 14.27
C PRO A 179 -19.22 39.27 15.26
N GLU A 180 -18.96 39.46 16.54
CA GLU A 180 -19.68 38.78 17.61
C GLU A 180 -21.17 39.14 17.57
N GLY A 181 -22.05 38.13 17.69
CA GLY A 181 -23.50 38.32 17.61
C GLY A 181 -24.13 38.18 16.21
N GLU A 182 -23.33 38.26 15.15
CA GLU A 182 -23.78 38.23 13.74
C GLU A 182 -23.98 36.79 13.20
N LYS A 183 -24.81 35.99 13.87
CA LYS A 183 -25.04 34.58 13.56
C LYS A 183 -25.57 34.34 12.15
N ASP A 184 -26.55 35.18 11.72
CA ASP A 184 -27.15 35.03 10.40
C ASP A 184 -26.16 35.37 9.27
N TYR A 185 -25.33 36.37 9.48
CA TYR A 185 -24.27 36.73 8.56
C TYR A 185 -23.23 35.59 8.43
N PHE A 186 -22.80 35.02 9.56
CA PHE A 186 -21.93 33.84 9.56
C PHE A 186 -22.52 32.68 8.76
N LEU A 187 -23.84 32.37 9.00
CA LEU A 187 -24.51 31.28 8.29
C LEU A 187 -24.61 31.56 6.79
N LYS A 188 -24.84 32.83 6.40
CA LYS A 188 -24.80 33.25 4.98
C LYS A 188 -23.46 32.98 4.37
N LYS A 189 -22.35 33.42 4.98
CA LYS A 189 -20.96 33.20 4.50
C LYS A 189 -20.62 31.70 4.46
N CYS A 190 -21.02 30.90 5.44
CA CYS A 190 -20.84 29.45 5.41
C CYS A 190 -21.57 28.76 4.23
N ARG A 191 -22.72 29.27 3.79
CA ARG A 191 -23.41 28.74 2.60
C ARG A 191 -22.68 29.15 1.32
N GLU A 192 -22.19 30.40 1.24
CA GLU A 192 -21.43 30.94 0.09
C GLU A 192 -20.14 30.13 -0.17
N TYR A 193 -19.39 29.79 0.90
CA TYR A 193 -18.13 29.03 0.81
C TYR A 193 -18.28 27.53 1.06
N LYS A 194 -19.50 27.00 1.02
CA LYS A 194 -19.75 25.56 1.27
C LYS A 194 -19.01 24.69 0.25
N ASN A 195 -18.10 23.83 0.76
CA ASN A 195 -17.32 22.91 -0.07
C ASN A 195 -16.53 23.62 -1.20
N TYR A 196 -16.04 24.85 -0.95
CA TYR A 196 -15.36 25.66 -1.97
C TYR A 196 -14.20 24.93 -2.63
N TYR A 197 -13.30 24.34 -1.84
CA TYR A 197 -12.16 23.57 -2.35
C TYR A 197 -12.57 22.20 -2.84
N LYS A 198 -13.43 21.49 -2.13
CA LYS A 198 -13.91 20.17 -2.51
C LYS A 198 -14.63 20.17 -3.86
N ASN A 199 -15.40 21.18 -4.17
CA ASN A 199 -16.11 21.31 -5.45
C ASN A 199 -15.17 21.60 -6.62
N GLN A 200 -13.95 22.09 -6.39
CA GLN A 200 -12.92 22.26 -7.41
C GLN A 200 -12.21 20.94 -7.76
N ALA A 201 -12.32 19.93 -6.89
CA ALA A 201 -11.87 18.58 -7.19
C ALA A 201 -12.88 17.93 -8.13
N VAL A 202 -12.67 18.07 -9.43
CA VAL A 202 -13.37 17.23 -10.41
C VAL A 202 -13.10 15.78 -10.02
N GLU A 203 -14.16 14.97 -9.86
CA GLU A 203 -14.04 13.53 -9.64
C GLU A 203 -13.31 12.88 -10.82
N THR A 204 -12.00 12.83 -10.72
CA THR A 204 -11.18 12.17 -11.74
C THR A 204 -11.15 10.68 -11.45
N SER A 205 -11.49 9.86 -12.43
CA SER A 205 -11.37 8.41 -12.35
C SER A 205 -9.92 8.00 -12.09
N ILE A 206 -9.67 7.04 -11.19
CA ILE A 206 -8.32 6.50 -10.97
C ILE A 206 -7.77 5.87 -12.24
N TYR A 207 -8.62 5.30 -13.08
CA TYR A 207 -8.26 4.72 -14.37
C TYR A 207 -7.79 5.78 -15.35
N ALA A 208 -8.47 6.93 -15.40
CA ALA A 208 -8.06 8.06 -16.23
C ALA A 208 -6.73 8.64 -15.77
N LEU A 209 -6.51 8.75 -14.45
CA LEU A 209 -5.23 9.19 -13.89
C LEU A 209 -4.11 8.21 -14.21
N TYR A 210 -4.37 6.91 -14.13
CA TYR A 210 -3.38 5.90 -14.48
C TYR A 210 -3.03 5.95 -15.96
N GLN A 211 -4.01 6.15 -16.86
CA GLN A 211 -3.78 6.34 -18.29
C GLN A 211 -2.98 7.61 -18.59
N GLU A 212 -3.27 8.72 -17.91
CA GLU A 212 -2.51 9.96 -18.03
C GLU A 212 -1.06 9.73 -17.61
N PHE A 213 -0.83 9.06 -16.49
CA PHE A 213 0.52 8.70 -16.03
C PHE A 213 1.26 7.81 -17.03
N LEU A 214 0.63 6.74 -17.54
CA LEU A 214 1.25 5.85 -18.54
C LEU A 214 1.63 6.61 -19.81
N THR A 215 0.77 7.51 -20.27
CA THR A 215 1.03 8.36 -21.43
C THR A 215 2.23 9.28 -21.21
N ASP A 216 2.30 9.90 -20.04
CA ASP A 216 3.42 10.75 -19.66
C ASP A 216 4.70 9.94 -19.52
N TYR A 217 4.63 8.74 -18.94
CA TYR A 217 5.77 7.84 -18.76
C TYR A 217 6.37 7.41 -20.10
N VAL A 218 5.54 6.95 -21.05
CA VAL A 218 6.01 6.55 -22.39
C VAL A 218 6.63 7.73 -23.16
N ARG A 219 6.07 8.92 -23.00
CA ARG A 219 6.62 10.14 -23.63
C ARG A 219 8.00 10.50 -23.05
N GLU A 220 8.20 10.33 -21.76
CA GLU A 220 9.48 10.59 -21.08
C GLU A 220 10.51 9.46 -21.36
N PHE A 221 10.05 8.22 -21.52
CA PHE A 221 10.86 7.02 -21.75
C PHE A 221 10.46 6.25 -23.01
N PRO A 222 10.82 6.76 -24.22
CA PRO A 222 10.46 6.12 -25.48
C PRO A 222 10.98 4.68 -25.65
N GLN A 223 12.05 4.31 -24.93
CA GLN A 223 12.58 2.95 -24.89
C GLN A 223 11.63 1.95 -24.20
N ALA A 224 10.69 2.41 -23.42
CA ALA A 224 9.64 1.58 -22.82
C ALA A 224 8.43 1.45 -23.77
N ALA A 225 8.68 1.23 -25.07
CA ALA A 225 7.64 1.18 -26.11
C ALA A 225 6.58 0.10 -25.87
N ASP A 226 6.94 -1.00 -25.20
CA ASP A 226 6.01 -2.07 -24.84
C ASP A 226 4.90 -1.57 -23.91
N LEU A 227 5.16 -0.57 -23.07
CA LEU A 227 4.14 0.09 -22.24
C LEU A 227 3.10 0.85 -23.07
N ALA A 228 3.39 1.26 -24.30
CA ALA A 228 2.41 1.87 -25.18
C ALA A 228 1.33 0.87 -25.62
N PHE A 229 1.71 -0.39 -25.82
CA PHE A 229 0.75 -1.48 -26.06
C PHE A 229 -0.05 -1.79 -24.81
N HIS A 230 0.62 -1.84 -23.67
CA HIS A 230 -0.01 -2.05 -22.36
C HIS A 230 -1.04 -0.95 -22.04
N ALA A 231 -0.73 0.32 -22.33
CA ALA A 231 -1.67 1.43 -22.16
C ALA A 231 -2.97 1.24 -22.95
N LYS A 232 -2.93 0.59 -24.11
CA LYS A 232 -4.14 0.22 -24.89
C LYS A 232 -4.97 -0.85 -24.20
N LYS A 233 -4.34 -1.87 -23.59
CA LYS A 233 -5.04 -2.89 -22.80
C LYS A 233 -5.69 -2.30 -21.57
N ALA A 234 -4.98 -1.46 -20.84
CA ALA A 234 -5.51 -0.73 -19.71
C ALA A 234 -6.69 0.17 -20.09
N ALA A 235 -6.66 0.81 -21.28
CA ALA A 235 -7.80 1.55 -21.82
C ALA A 235 -9.02 0.66 -22.12
N ALA A 236 -8.80 -0.62 -22.42
CA ALA A 236 -9.85 -1.63 -22.59
C ALA A 236 -10.36 -2.23 -21.27
N GLY A 237 -9.80 -1.80 -20.12
CA GLY A 237 -10.18 -2.29 -18.80
C GLY A 237 -9.51 -3.60 -18.37
N GLU A 238 -8.41 -3.98 -19.02
CA GLU A 238 -7.60 -5.15 -18.70
C GLU A 238 -6.34 -4.71 -17.93
N TYR A 239 -6.16 -5.22 -16.71
CA TYR A 239 -5.11 -4.81 -15.79
C TYR A 239 -4.43 -6.03 -15.19
N ASP A 240 -3.13 -6.02 -15.07
CA ASP A 240 -2.43 -7.02 -14.28
C ASP A 240 -2.20 -6.53 -12.83
N ILE A 241 -1.56 -7.37 -12.03
CA ILE A 241 -1.34 -7.12 -10.61
C ILE A 241 -0.52 -5.83 -10.36
N TYR A 242 0.42 -5.47 -11.25
CA TYR A 242 1.26 -4.28 -11.10
C TYR A 242 0.50 -3.00 -11.45
N ASP A 243 -0.44 -3.08 -12.41
CA ASP A 243 -1.38 -1.98 -12.68
C ASP A 243 -2.30 -1.74 -11.49
N VAL A 244 -2.82 -2.83 -10.92
CA VAL A 244 -3.70 -2.74 -9.75
C VAL A 244 -2.94 -2.10 -8.60
N ALA A 245 -1.68 -2.46 -8.36
CA ALA A 245 -0.85 -1.85 -7.33
C ALA A 245 -0.66 -0.34 -7.57
N ALA A 246 -0.35 0.07 -8.81
CA ALA A 246 -0.23 1.48 -9.17
C ALA A 246 -1.55 2.23 -8.95
N MET A 247 -2.69 1.64 -9.34
CA MET A 247 -4.01 2.21 -9.12
C MET A 247 -4.39 2.29 -7.63
N VAL A 248 -3.97 1.33 -6.81
CA VAL A 248 -4.12 1.40 -5.35
C VAL A 248 -3.38 2.62 -4.80
N LEU A 249 -2.14 2.84 -5.23
CA LEU A 249 -1.38 4.02 -4.79
C LEU A 249 -2.05 5.32 -5.23
N ILE A 250 -2.52 5.40 -6.48
CA ILE A 250 -3.29 6.56 -6.98
C ILE A 250 -4.54 6.78 -6.14
N TYR A 251 -5.32 5.74 -5.85
CA TYR A 251 -6.53 5.83 -5.02
C TYR A 251 -6.23 6.43 -3.64
N TYR A 252 -5.20 5.91 -2.98
CA TYR A 252 -4.82 6.37 -1.65
C TYR A 252 -4.28 7.80 -1.66
N ARG A 253 -3.48 8.18 -2.65
CA ARG A 253 -2.94 9.54 -2.77
C ARG A 253 -3.98 10.57 -3.21
N VAL A 254 -5.02 10.17 -3.94
CA VAL A 254 -5.99 11.10 -4.53
C VAL A 254 -7.34 11.08 -3.79
N LYS A 255 -7.92 9.91 -3.55
CA LYS A 255 -9.32 9.75 -3.17
C LYS A 255 -9.57 9.27 -1.73
N GLN A 256 -8.56 8.73 -1.06
CA GLN A 256 -8.74 8.19 0.28
C GLN A 256 -9.33 9.22 1.25
N LYS A 257 -10.43 8.85 1.91
CA LYS A 257 -11.15 9.73 2.84
C LYS A 257 -10.62 9.65 4.27
N LYS A 258 -10.19 8.47 4.70
CA LYS A 258 -9.64 8.17 6.03
C LYS A 258 -8.63 7.02 5.91
N GLU A 259 -7.79 6.87 6.90
CA GLU A 259 -6.87 5.74 6.97
C GLU A 259 -7.61 4.42 7.00
N ASP A 260 -6.95 3.39 6.49
CA ASP A 260 -7.48 2.03 6.49
C ASP A 260 -6.94 1.30 7.71
N GLU A 261 -7.84 0.96 8.63
CA GLU A 261 -7.53 0.28 9.89
C GLU A 261 -8.02 -1.17 9.88
N GLU A 262 -8.40 -1.71 8.70
CA GLU A 262 -8.96 -3.05 8.61
C GLU A 262 -7.96 -4.16 8.96
N PHE A 263 -6.67 -3.90 8.73
CA PHE A 263 -5.60 -4.86 8.95
C PHE A 263 -4.59 -4.36 9.97
N GLY A 264 -4.43 -5.11 11.06
CA GLY A 264 -3.38 -4.88 12.07
C GLY A 264 -2.10 -5.67 11.78
N GLN A 265 -2.24 -6.88 11.21
CA GLN A 265 -1.14 -7.79 10.90
C GLN A 265 -1.37 -8.47 9.55
N ILE A 266 -0.37 -8.43 8.67
CA ILE A 266 -0.37 -9.14 7.39
C ILE A 266 0.83 -10.09 7.33
N PHE A 267 0.53 -11.35 7.02
CA PHE A 267 1.51 -12.41 6.80
C PHE A 267 1.56 -12.76 5.33
N ILE A 268 2.74 -12.70 4.72
CA ILE A 268 2.91 -12.99 3.29
C ILE A 268 3.90 -14.13 3.15
N ASP A 269 3.46 -15.24 2.55
CA ASP A 269 4.32 -16.39 2.24
C ASP A 269 4.67 -16.42 0.75
N GLU A 270 5.75 -17.12 0.41
CA GLU A 270 6.35 -17.20 -0.94
C GLU A 270 6.59 -15.80 -1.55
N ALA A 271 7.12 -14.92 -0.73
CA ALA A 271 7.23 -13.51 -1.07
C ALA A 271 8.13 -13.22 -2.28
N GLN A 272 9.04 -14.12 -2.63
CA GLN A 272 9.91 -13.98 -3.81
C GLN A 272 9.16 -14.00 -5.15
N ASP A 273 7.93 -14.54 -5.18
CA ASP A 273 7.15 -14.67 -6.41
C ASP A 273 6.60 -13.34 -6.93
N PHE A 274 6.66 -12.28 -6.11
CA PHE A 274 6.11 -10.96 -6.41
C PHE A 274 7.20 -9.89 -6.45
N GLY A 275 7.02 -8.88 -7.31
CA GLY A 275 7.90 -7.72 -7.38
C GLY A 275 7.80 -6.82 -6.14
N VAL A 276 8.90 -6.14 -5.84
CA VAL A 276 9.02 -5.26 -4.66
C VAL A 276 7.96 -4.15 -4.63
N THR A 277 7.47 -3.71 -5.78
CA THR A 277 6.48 -2.64 -5.89
C THR A 277 5.15 -2.96 -5.19
N LEU A 278 4.75 -4.23 -5.15
CA LEU A 278 3.52 -4.66 -4.46
C LEU A 278 3.66 -4.44 -2.95
N TYR A 279 4.80 -4.81 -2.37
CA TYR A 279 5.10 -4.61 -0.95
C TYR A 279 5.26 -3.14 -0.60
N TYR A 280 5.90 -2.37 -1.48
CA TYR A 280 6.02 -0.93 -1.34
C TYR A 280 4.64 -0.27 -1.25
N VAL A 281 3.74 -0.61 -2.17
CA VAL A 281 2.37 -0.09 -2.17
C VAL A 281 1.64 -0.49 -0.89
N LEU A 282 1.63 -1.77 -0.52
CA LEU A 282 0.99 -2.23 0.72
C LEU A 282 1.50 -1.46 1.94
N ARG A 283 2.81 -1.25 2.02
CA ARG A 283 3.44 -0.52 3.13
C ARG A 283 3.05 0.95 3.16
N LYS A 284 2.88 1.58 1.99
CA LYS A 284 2.48 3.00 1.86
C LYS A 284 1.00 3.22 2.18
N VAL A 285 0.14 2.28 1.82
CA VAL A 285 -1.31 2.45 1.96
C VAL A 285 -1.87 1.90 3.28
N LEU A 286 -1.10 1.05 3.97
CA LEU A 286 -1.42 0.46 5.27
C LEU A 286 -0.33 0.81 6.31
N PRO A 287 -0.12 2.08 6.64
CA PRO A 287 1.01 2.52 7.48
C PRO A 287 0.93 1.99 8.92
N ALA A 288 -0.27 1.74 9.44
CA ALA A 288 -0.50 1.20 10.79
C ALA A 288 -0.38 -0.33 10.87
N CYS A 289 -0.33 -1.02 9.72
CA CYS A 289 -0.24 -2.48 9.65
C CYS A 289 1.21 -2.96 9.81
N TYR A 290 1.38 -4.08 10.51
CA TYR A 290 2.67 -4.78 10.62
C TYR A 290 2.73 -5.96 9.66
N PHE A 291 3.87 -6.15 9.03
CA PHE A 291 4.08 -7.17 8.01
C PHE A 291 5.05 -8.24 8.49
N THR A 292 4.68 -9.50 8.30
CA THR A 292 5.57 -10.65 8.39
C THR A 292 5.69 -11.25 6.99
N ILE A 293 6.82 -11.01 6.36
CA ILE A 293 7.07 -11.38 4.96
C ILE A 293 8.05 -12.54 4.96
N MET A 294 7.72 -13.63 4.27
CA MET A 294 8.51 -14.84 4.25
C MET A 294 8.73 -15.32 2.81
N GLY A 295 9.92 -15.74 2.52
CA GLY A 295 10.26 -16.24 1.20
C GLY A 295 11.62 -16.87 1.11
N ASP A 296 11.95 -17.32 -0.09
CA ASP A 296 13.25 -17.85 -0.46
C ASP A 296 13.60 -17.40 -1.88
N VAL A 297 14.45 -16.40 -2.00
CA VAL A 297 14.83 -15.84 -3.32
C VAL A 297 15.47 -16.88 -4.23
N SER A 298 16.07 -17.95 -3.69
CA SER A 298 16.64 -19.03 -4.50
C SER A 298 15.56 -19.89 -5.17
N GLN A 299 14.29 -19.79 -4.75
CA GLN A 299 13.16 -20.49 -5.34
C GLN A 299 12.31 -19.61 -6.26
N ASN A 300 12.75 -18.38 -6.53
CA ASN A 300 12.03 -17.50 -7.45
C ASN A 300 11.96 -18.10 -8.86
N ILE A 301 10.75 -18.36 -9.34
CA ILE A 301 10.49 -18.83 -10.72
C ILE A 301 10.10 -17.70 -11.66
N ASN A 302 9.78 -16.53 -11.12
CA ASN A 302 9.37 -15.32 -11.86
C ASN A 302 10.56 -14.36 -11.98
N TYR A 303 11.64 -14.79 -12.64
CA TYR A 303 12.92 -14.11 -12.64
C TYR A 303 12.85 -12.61 -13.02
N GLU A 304 11.99 -12.24 -13.97
CA GLU A 304 11.85 -10.87 -14.46
C GLU A 304 10.99 -9.97 -13.57
N THR A 305 10.00 -10.53 -12.86
CA THR A 305 9.00 -9.77 -12.10
C THR A 305 9.04 -10.03 -10.59
N GLY A 306 9.57 -11.17 -10.17
CA GLY A 306 9.75 -11.52 -8.77
C GLY A 306 11.06 -10.98 -8.19
N MET A 307 11.38 -11.40 -6.97
CA MET A 307 12.59 -10.94 -6.29
C MET A 307 13.71 -11.98 -6.35
N ASN A 308 14.86 -11.56 -6.86
CA ASN A 308 16.08 -12.37 -6.94
C ASN A 308 17.02 -12.15 -5.74
N ASP A 309 16.79 -11.08 -4.98
CA ASP A 309 17.43 -10.75 -3.72
C ASP A 309 16.47 -9.91 -2.84
N TRP A 310 16.92 -9.54 -1.64
CA TRP A 310 16.13 -8.75 -0.70
C TRP A 310 16.62 -7.30 -0.57
N GLU A 311 17.50 -6.82 -1.44
CA GLU A 311 18.08 -5.48 -1.31
C GLU A 311 17.01 -4.39 -1.44
N ASP A 312 16.18 -4.48 -2.46
CA ASP A 312 15.08 -3.53 -2.67
C ASP A 312 14.04 -3.57 -1.55
N MET A 313 13.73 -4.76 -1.00
CA MET A 313 12.86 -4.88 0.17
C MET A 313 13.43 -4.14 1.38
N ARG A 314 14.74 -4.27 1.63
CA ARG A 314 15.41 -3.58 2.74
C ARG A 314 15.51 -2.08 2.52
N LYS A 315 15.71 -1.66 1.27
CA LYS A 315 15.87 -0.26 0.90
C LYS A 315 14.54 0.51 0.90
N TRP A 316 13.46 -0.12 0.44
CA TRP A 316 12.21 0.59 0.11
C TRP A 316 11.00 0.21 0.99
N VAL A 317 11.00 -0.97 1.58
CA VAL A 317 9.86 -1.51 2.33
C VAL A 317 10.14 -1.59 3.83
N LEU A 318 11.30 -2.15 4.20
CA LEU A 318 11.71 -2.33 5.59
C LEU A 318 12.60 -1.16 6.04
N THR A 319 12.04 0.03 6.06
CA THR A 319 12.76 1.28 6.36
C THR A 319 12.62 1.74 7.80
N GLY A 320 11.82 1.05 8.61
CA GLY A 320 11.60 1.38 10.01
C GLY A 320 12.78 0.97 10.89
N ALA A 321 13.13 1.78 11.89
CA ALA A 321 14.24 1.51 12.81
C ALA A 321 14.11 0.16 13.56
N ARG A 322 12.89 -0.38 13.65
CA ARG A 322 12.59 -1.67 14.31
C ARG A 322 12.41 -2.81 13.31
N ASP A 323 12.40 -2.54 12.01
CA ASP A 323 12.22 -3.57 10.98
C ASP A 323 13.42 -4.52 10.98
N THR A 324 13.17 -5.81 10.81
CA THR A 324 14.21 -6.82 10.95
C THR A 324 14.21 -7.82 9.81
N PHE A 325 15.41 -8.24 9.44
CA PHE A 325 15.67 -9.37 8.56
C PHE A 325 16.12 -10.58 9.40
N ARG A 326 15.58 -11.76 9.12
CA ARG A 326 15.91 -13.02 9.78
C ARG A 326 16.20 -14.11 8.75
N LEU A 327 17.19 -14.94 9.05
CA LEU A 327 17.61 -16.04 8.19
C LEU A 327 17.37 -17.38 8.92
N LEU A 328 16.54 -18.25 8.33
CA LEU A 328 16.35 -19.64 8.76
C LEU A 328 17.31 -20.54 7.96
N ARG A 329 18.39 -20.97 8.60
CA ARG A 329 19.50 -21.69 7.92
C ARG A 329 19.30 -23.21 7.85
N LYS A 330 18.42 -23.79 8.68
CA LYS A 330 18.24 -25.24 8.76
C LYS A 330 16.98 -25.64 8.01
N SER A 331 17.11 -26.64 7.13
CA SER A 331 15.98 -27.37 6.58
C SER A 331 15.64 -28.53 7.52
N TYR A 332 14.35 -28.72 7.80
CA TYR A 332 13.84 -29.86 8.57
C TYR A 332 13.16 -30.89 7.67
N ARG A 333 13.00 -30.57 6.39
CA ARG A 333 12.28 -31.41 5.41
C ARG A 333 13.23 -32.28 4.59
N ASN A 334 14.46 -31.83 4.32
CA ASN A 334 15.43 -32.49 3.48
C ASN A 334 16.62 -32.99 4.30
N THR A 335 17.17 -34.15 3.90
CA THR A 335 18.44 -34.60 4.47
C THR A 335 19.61 -33.71 4.00
N ILE A 336 20.74 -33.80 4.70
CA ILE A 336 21.95 -33.03 4.36
C ILE A 336 22.41 -33.35 2.93
N GLU A 337 22.29 -34.61 2.52
CA GLU A 337 22.70 -35.11 1.20
C GLU A 337 21.83 -34.51 0.08
N ILE A 338 20.49 -34.45 0.29
CA ILE A 338 19.56 -33.84 -0.67
C ILE A 338 19.85 -32.33 -0.78
N SER A 339 20.08 -31.65 0.35
CA SER A 339 20.39 -30.22 0.34
C SER A 339 21.73 -29.93 -0.34
N ALA A 340 22.74 -30.75 -0.13
CA ALA A 340 24.07 -30.62 -0.79
C ALA A 340 23.98 -30.90 -2.31
N TYR A 341 23.14 -31.84 -2.72
CA TYR A 341 22.91 -32.12 -4.14
C TYR A 341 22.18 -30.97 -4.84
N ALA A 342 21.13 -30.45 -4.22
CA ALA A 342 20.40 -29.29 -4.75
C ALA A 342 21.28 -28.03 -4.85
N GLY A 343 22.17 -27.81 -3.87
CA GLY A 343 23.15 -26.72 -3.92
C GLY A 343 24.09 -26.77 -5.13
N LYS A 344 24.53 -27.97 -5.52
CA LYS A 344 25.39 -28.17 -6.72
C LYS A 344 24.66 -27.90 -8.05
N ILE A 345 23.34 -27.93 -8.08
CA ILE A 345 22.56 -27.64 -9.29
C ILE A 345 22.34 -26.11 -9.44
N LEU A 346 22.43 -25.38 -8.34
CA LEU A 346 22.22 -23.91 -8.29
C LEU A 346 23.56 -23.14 -8.48
N GLU A 347 24.69 -23.77 -8.38
CA GLU A 347 26.00 -23.24 -8.77
C GLU A 347 26.22 -23.34 -10.29
#